data_d2416090edb0f0945e151895a9a3bff4
#
_entry.id   d2416090edb0f0945e151895a9a3bff4
#
_cell.length_a   1.000
_cell.length_b   1.000
_cell.length_c   1.000
_cell.angle_alpha   90.00
_cell.angle_beta   90.00
_cell.angle_gamma   90.00
#
_symmetry.space_group_name_H-M   'P 1'
#
loop_
_entity.id
_entity.type
_entity.pdbx_description
1 polymer ?
#
loop_
_entity_poly.entity_id
_entity_poly.type
_entity_poly.pdbx_seq_one_letter_code
_entity_poly.pdbx_strand_id
1 'polypeptide(L)'
;MELCNFGAKVIYPPTIYPVCVKNIPIRVKNTFNPEAPGTIIKNKIDADQKPIKGISSINGTALITVTGLSMVGVIGVNRRIFTALASEGISVFMVSQASSENSTSIGVREQDVEEAVSVLNNEFKNEITDGAMFPMHAECGLATIAIVGENMKHAAGIAGKLFGTLGRSGISVIACAQGASETNISFVVKSDYLRKSLNVLHDSFFLSEYKVLNLFICGVGTVGGKLIEQIKNQYADLMERSKLKLNVVGIASSKNAIFNRDGLDLENYYEELKKSIPSTPEVLRDSILAMNIFNSVFVDCTASKEVAALYQSLLEHNVSVIAANKIAASSEYENYEKLKKTAIQRGVVFRFETNVGAGLPIIGTINDLRNSGDKILKIEAVLSGTLNFIFNAISSVVPFSETVRLAKEKGYSEPDPRIDLSGMDVIRKLVILSREAGYRVEQEDVEKNLFVPDSFFQGSLDDFWKKLPKLDADFEAKRKTLDLEHKRWRFVATLDGGKTSVGLQAVGPEHPFYNLEGSNNIVLLTTERYKEYPMMIQGYGAGASVTAAGVFANIMSIANI
;
A
#
# COMPACT_ATOMS: atom_id res chain seq x y z
N MET A 1 -11.25 32.87 -16.56
CA MET A 1 -10.41 33.87 -15.81
C MET A 1 -9.56 33.19 -14.77
N GLU A 2 -10.14 32.47 -13.81
CA GLU A 2 -9.39 31.81 -12.73
C GLU A 2 -8.21 30.94 -13.19
N LEU A 3 -8.42 30.05 -14.19
CA LEU A 3 -7.35 29.21 -14.72
C LEU A 3 -6.17 30.03 -15.28
N CYS A 4 -6.45 31.17 -15.89
CA CYS A 4 -5.40 32.04 -16.46
C CYS A 4 -4.66 32.78 -15.36
N ASN A 5 -5.33 33.17 -14.27
CA ASN A 5 -4.72 33.82 -13.10
C ASN A 5 -3.76 32.85 -12.36
N PHE A 6 -4.10 31.56 -12.34
CA PHE A 6 -3.30 30.51 -11.70
C PHE A 6 -2.26 29.86 -12.63
N GLY A 7 -1.88 30.49 -13.75
CA GLY A 7 -0.73 30.08 -14.56
C GLY A 7 -1.02 29.40 -15.90
N ALA A 8 -2.30 29.20 -16.27
CA ALA A 8 -2.66 28.74 -17.61
C ALA A 8 -2.41 29.85 -18.62
N LYS A 9 -1.23 29.89 -19.27
CA LYS A 9 -0.81 30.92 -20.24
C LYS A 9 -1.54 30.79 -21.60
N VAL A 10 -2.87 30.74 -21.58
CA VAL A 10 -3.69 30.60 -22.81
C VAL A 10 -4.20 31.94 -23.28
N ILE A 11 -4.70 32.78 -22.37
CA ILE A 11 -5.18 34.14 -22.67
C ILE A 11 -4.71 35.05 -21.55
N TYR A 12 -4.32 36.27 -21.91
CA TYR A 12 -4.00 37.33 -20.95
C TYR A 12 -5.30 37.76 -20.23
N PRO A 13 -5.44 37.59 -18.89
CA PRO A 13 -6.69 37.81 -18.17
C PRO A 13 -7.37 39.15 -18.42
N PRO A 14 -6.65 40.30 -18.48
CA PRO A 14 -7.26 41.61 -18.75
C PRO A 14 -8.00 41.69 -20.09
N THR A 15 -7.65 40.88 -21.08
CA THR A 15 -8.32 40.90 -22.40
C THR A 15 -9.68 40.21 -22.37
N ILE A 16 -9.93 39.38 -21.39
CA ILE A 16 -11.22 38.65 -21.22
C ILE A 16 -12.32 39.59 -20.69
N TYR A 17 -11.94 40.56 -19.83
CA TYR A 17 -12.88 41.39 -19.09
C TYR A 17 -13.83 42.18 -20.00
N PRO A 18 -13.37 42.96 -21.01
CA PRO A 18 -14.26 43.79 -21.83
C PRO A 18 -15.20 43.00 -22.72
N VAL A 19 -14.83 41.77 -23.11
CA VAL A 19 -15.72 40.88 -23.94
C VAL A 19 -16.71 40.14 -23.09
N CYS A 20 -16.33 39.72 -21.86
CA CYS A 20 -17.26 39.09 -20.90
C CYS A 20 -18.39 40.03 -20.51
N VAL A 21 -18.12 41.30 -20.22
CA VAL A 21 -19.14 42.29 -19.86
C VAL A 21 -20.17 42.45 -20.99
N LYS A 22 -19.74 42.32 -22.25
CA LYS A 22 -20.60 42.42 -23.42
C LYS A 22 -21.19 41.11 -23.90
N ASN A 23 -21.00 40.02 -23.17
CA ASN A 23 -21.43 38.65 -23.53
C ASN A 23 -20.93 38.18 -24.92
N ILE A 24 -19.73 38.60 -25.32
CA ILE A 24 -19.11 38.22 -26.60
C ILE A 24 -18.32 36.92 -26.34
N PRO A 25 -18.61 35.81 -27.03
CA PRO A 25 -17.85 34.59 -26.90
C PRO A 25 -16.46 34.72 -27.52
N ILE A 26 -15.45 34.15 -26.85
CA ILE A 26 -14.07 34.09 -27.36
C ILE A 26 -13.81 32.68 -27.85
N ARG A 27 -13.28 32.51 -29.05
CA ARG A 27 -12.82 31.23 -29.57
C ARG A 27 -11.29 31.21 -29.62
N VAL A 28 -10.69 30.25 -28.90
CA VAL A 28 -9.25 30.02 -28.92
C VAL A 28 -8.95 28.84 -29.83
N LYS A 29 -8.06 29.01 -30.78
CA LYS A 29 -7.65 27.99 -31.76
C LYS A 29 -6.12 27.86 -31.78
N ASN A 30 -5.63 26.67 -32.13
CA ASN A 30 -4.20 26.44 -32.36
C ASN A 30 -3.81 26.96 -33.76
N THR A 31 -2.85 27.86 -33.81
CA THR A 31 -2.35 28.42 -35.08
C THR A 31 -1.76 27.37 -36.02
N PHE A 32 -1.20 26.30 -35.46
CA PHE A 32 -0.65 25.18 -36.22
C PHE A 32 -1.67 24.12 -36.62
N ASN A 33 -2.91 24.21 -36.11
CA ASN A 33 -4.03 23.37 -36.50
C ASN A 33 -5.33 24.20 -36.51
N PRO A 34 -5.52 25.08 -37.49
CA PRO A 34 -6.63 26.03 -37.56
C PRO A 34 -7.98 25.34 -37.82
N GLU A 35 -7.97 24.13 -38.39
CA GLU A 35 -9.20 23.36 -38.67
C GLU A 35 -9.78 22.70 -37.40
N ALA A 36 -9.00 22.58 -36.35
CA ALA A 36 -9.51 22.06 -35.07
C ALA A 36 -10.63 22.99 -34.52
N PRO A 37 -11.67 22.43 -33.85
CA PRO A 37 -12.79 23.21 -33.34
C PRO A 37 -12.41 24.28 -32.32
N GLY A 38 -11.26 24.09 -31.64
CA GLY A 38 -10.76 24.99 -30.59
C GLY A 38 -11.64 24.99 -29.35
N THR A 39 -11.36 25.95 -28.44
CA THR A 39 -12.09 26.12 -27.17
C THR A 39 -12.94 27.41 -27.25
N ILE A 40 -14.21 27.33 -26.87
CA ILE A 40 -15.11 28.49 -26.79
C ILE A 40 -15.26 28.88 -25.31
N ILE A 41 -14.98 30.14 -25.01
CA ILE A 41 -15.19 30.79 -23.72
C ILE A 41 -16.45 31.65 -23.83
N LYS A 42 -17.48 31.33 -23.04
CA LYS A 42 -18.79 32.02 -23.02
C LYS A 42 -19.32 32.14 -21.59
N ASN A 43 -20.21 33.07 -21.36
CA ASN A 43 -20.82 33.30 -20.03
C ASN A 43 -21.93 32.29 -19.66
N LYS A 44 -22.50 31.55 -20.63
CA LYS A 44 -23.54 30.57 -20.39
C LYS A 44 -22.95 29.18 -20.20
N ILE A 45 -23.37 28.50 -19.12
CA ILE A 45 -22.95 27.15 -18.77
C ILE A 45 -24.09 26.21 -19.17
N ASP A 46 -23.75 25.08 -19.78
CA ASP A 46 -24.70 24.00 -20.00
C ASP A 46 -24.86 23.18 -18.70
N ALA A 47 -26.10 22.92 -18.28
CA ALA A 47 -26.42 22.37 -16.95
C ALA A 47 -25.83 20.97 -16.66
N ASP A 48 -25.44 20.22 -17.69
CA ASP A 48 -24.92 18.83 -17.59
C ASP A 48 -23.39 18.74 -17.45
N GLN A 49 -22.69 19.87 -17.23
CA GLN A 49 -21.22 19.84 -17.16
C GLN A 49 -20.72 19.52 -15.76
N LYS A 50 -19.60 18.77 -15.68
CA LYS A 50 -18.89 18.48 -14.43
C LYS A 50 -18.59 19.80 -13.69
N PRO A 51 -18.79 19.86 -12.35
CA PRO A 51 -18.58 21.10 -11.57
C PRO A 51 -17.14 21.59 -11.59
N ILE A 52 -16.15 20.70 -11.69
CA ILE A 52 -14.73 21.06 -11.82
C ILE A 52 -14.34 21.12 -13.29
N LYS A 53 -13.74 22.25 -13.69
CA LYS A 53 -13.32 22.55 -15.06
C LYS A 53 -11.83 22.39 -15.29
N GLY A 54 -11.01 22.62 -14.26
CA GLY A 54 -9.57 22.51 -14.38
C GLY A 54 -8.85 22.58 -13.05
N ILE A 55 -7.57 22.24 -13.10
CA ILE A 55 -6.62 22.38 -12.00
C ILE A 55 -5.48 23.23 -12.53
N SER A 56 -5.04 24.19 -11.73
CA SER A 56 -3.91 25.04 -12.06
C SER A 56 -3.00 25.21 -10.86
N SER A 57 -1.76 25.65 -11.08
CA SER A 57 -0.80 25.82 -9.99
C SER A 57 0.16 26.97 -10.22
N ILE A 58 0.62 27.55 -9.11
CA ILE A 58 1.71 28.52 -9.05
C ILE A 58 2.83 27.88 -8.25
N ASN A 59 3.99 27.68 -8.85
CA ASN A 59 5.20 27.27 -8.15
C ASN A 59 5.96 28.49 -7.62
N GLY A 60 6.84 28.32 -6.63
CA GLY A 60 7.56 29.44 -6.00
C GLY A 60 6.62 30.36 -5.21
N THR A 61 5.75 29.75 -4.43
CA THR A 61 4.90 30.43 -3.46
C THR A 61 5.63 30.52 -2.13
N ALA A 62 5.48 31.64 -1.44
CA ALA A 62 5.83 31.76 -0.03
C ALA A 62 4.60 32.23 0.78
N LEU A 63 4.48 31.75 2.00
CA LEU A 63 3.46 32.17 2.95
C LEU A 63 4.10 33.04 4.04
N ILE A 64 3.59 34.26 4.20
CA ILE A 64 3.93 35.16 5.31
C ILE A 64 2.77 35.11 6.29
N THR A 65 3.05 34.79 7.56
CA THR A 65 2.02 34.77 8.59
C THR A 65 2.19 35.94 9.54
N VAL A 66 1.16 36.78 9.59
CA VAL A 66 1.03 37.88 10.52
C VAL A 66 0.24 37.39 11.73
N THR A 67 0.86 37.35 12.91
CA THR A 67 0.26 36.81 14.14
C THR A 67 0.43 37.77 15.31
N GLY A 68 -0.63 37.98 16.05
CA GLY A 68 -0.59 38.82 17.25
C GLY A 68 -1.87 38.77 18.06
N LEU A 69 -1.73 38.81 19.40
CA LEU A 69 -2.87 38.86 20.31
C LEU A 69 -3.66 40.15 20.18
N SER A 70 -3.00 41.25 19.80
CA SER A 70 -3.61 42.55 19.56
C SER A 70 -4.37 42.68 18.24
N MET A 71 -4.41 41.61 17.42
CA MET A 71 -5.20 41.62 16.18
C MET A 71 -6.68 41.33 16.39
N VAL A 72 -7.01 40.63 17.49
CA VAL A 72 -8.39 40.19 17.79
C VAL A 72 -9.29 41.39 18.06
N GLY A 73 -10.32 41.58 17.25
CA GLY A 73 -11.28 42.68 17.40
C GLY A 73 -10.74 44.07 17.00
N VAL A 74 -9.51 44.17 16.45
CA VAL A 74 -8.93 45.46 16.04
C VAL A 74 -9.28 45.76 14.58
N ILE A 75 -10.00 46.84 14.38
CA ILE A 75 -10.43 47.31 13.07
C ILE A 75 -9.23 47.85 12.29
N GLY A 76 -9.06 47.38 11.05
CA GLY A 76 -8.13 47.97 10.09
C GLY A 76 -6.75 47.28 9.96
N VAL A 77 -6.48 46.20 10.71
CA VAL A 77 -5.21 45.43 10.58
C VAL A 77 -5.00 44.98 9.15
N ASN A 78 -5.99 44.36 8.52
CA ASN A 78 -5.91 43.92 7.14
C ASN A 78 -5.66 45.09 6.15
N ARG A 79 -6.27 46.26 6.38
CA ARG A 79 -5.98 47.43 5.57
C ARG A 79 -4.49 47.83 5.65
N ARG A 80 -3.91 47.82 6.85
CA ARG A 80 -2.48 48.14 7.03
C ARG A 80 -1.60 47.15 6.30
N ILE A 81 -1.87 45.84 6.47
CA ILE A 81 -1.13 44.75 5.75
C ILE A 81 -1.14 45.00 4.25
N PHE A 82 -2.32 45.14 3.64
CA PHE A 82 -2.43 45.27 2.20
C PHE A 82 -1.92 46.60 1.68
N THR A 83 -2.06 47.70 2.44
CA THR A 83 -1.52 48.99 2.05
C THR A 83 0.01 48.98 2.06
N ALA A 84 0.63 48.41 3.08
CA ALA A 84 2.08 48.28 3.17
C ALA A 84 2.67 47.49 1.99
N LEU A 85 2.07 46.33 1.68
CA LEU A 85 2.53 45.54 0.53
C LEU A 85 2.28 46.21 -0.82
N ALA A 86 1.13 46.86 -0.98
CA ALA A 86 0.79 47.53 -2.22
C ALA A 86 1.69 48.73 -2.51
N SER A 87 2.16 49.49 -1.48
CA SER A 87 3.09 50.59 -1.66
C SER A 87 4.43 50.18 -2.28
N GLU A 88 4.85 48.95 -2.06
CA GLU A 88 6.06 48.36 -2.66
C GLU A 88 5.75 47.52 -3.92
N GLY A 89 4.52 47.58 -4.43
CA GLY A 89 4.12 46.85 -5.65
C GLY A 89 4.03 45.34 -5.47
N ILE A 90 4.01 44.84 -4.25
CA ILE A 90 3.96 43.40 -3.94
C ILE A 90 2.53 42.84 -4.11
N SER A 91 2.38 41.86 -4.99
CA SER A 91 1.10 41.24 -5.29
C SER A 91 0.79 40.07 -4.34
N VAL A 92 -0.34 40.17 -3.65
CA VAL A 92 -0.89 39.08 -2.82
C VAL A 92 -1.91 38.30 -3.64
N PHE A 93 -1.70 36.99 -3.83
CA PHE A 93 -2.61 36.17 -4.62
C PHE A 93 -3.42 35.16 -3.80
N MET A 94 -3.10 35.03 -2.51
CA MET A 94 -3.85 34.19 -1.56
C MET A 94 -3.91 34.84 -0.19
N VAL A 95 -5.06 34.75 0.46
CA VAL A 95 -5.26 35.18 1.84
C VAL A 95 -6.03 34.08 2.58
N SER A 96 -5.52 33.68 3.71
CA SER A 96 -6.19 32.75 4.61
C SER A 96 -6.17 33.32 6.03
N GLN A 97 -7.34 33.52 6.61
CA GLN A 97 -7.50 34.06 7.96
C GLN A 97 -8.37 33.13 8.80
N ALA A 98 -7.89 32.78 9.98
CA ALA A 98 -8.68 32.03 10.94
C ALA A 98 -9.76 32.90 11.59
N SER A 99 -10.88 32.29 11.98
CA SER A 99 -12.00 32.99 12.62
C SER A 99 -11.63 33.64 13.95
N SER A 100 -10.54 33.23 14.58
CA SER A 100 -10.00 33.85 15.81
C SER A 100 -9.38 35.22 15.58
N GLU A 101 -9.20 35.65 14.31
CA GLU A 101 -8.60 36.93 13.92
C GLU A 101 -7.15 37.17 14.43
N ASN A 102 -6.55 36.20 15.12
CA ASN A 102 -5.22 36.33 15.72
C ASN A 102 -4.08 36.00 14.71
N SER A 103 -4.43 35.51 13.53
CA SER A 103 -3.46 35.12 12.51
C SER A 103 -4.03 35.30 11.11
N THR A 104 -3.25 35.94 10.23
CA THR A 104 -3.55 36.07 8.80
C THR A 104 -2.35 35.59 8.01
N SER A 105 -2.53 34.58 7.15
CA SER A 105 -1.50 34.09 6.24
C SER A 105 -1.75 34.64 4.83
N ILE A 106 -0.72 35.20 4.23
CA ILE A 106 -0.74 35.79 2.88
C ILE A 106 0.25 35.09 1.98
N GLY A 107 -0.19 34.73 0.76
CA GLY A 107 0.62 34.13 -0.27
C GLY A 107 1.20 35.17 -1.20
N VAL A 108 2.51 35.20 -1.30
CA VAL A 108 3.29 36.06 -2.21
C VAL A 108 4.23 35.20 -3.06
N ARG A 109 4.80 35.76 -4.10
CA ARG A 109 5.85 35.08 -4.87
C ARG A 109 7.12 34.99 -4.04
N GLU A 110 7.85 33.90 -4.15
CA GLU A 110 9.06 33.66 -3.39
C GLU A 110 10.13 34.73 -3.61
N GLN A 111 10.18 35.32 -4.82
CA GLN A 111 11.08 36.41 -5.14
C GLN A 111 10.78 37.73 -4.37
N ASP A 112 9.56 37.93 -3.91
CA ASP A 112 9.10 39.15 -3.24
C ASP A 112 9.15 39.05 -1.72
N VAL A 113 9.60 37.90 -1.17
CA VAL A 113 9.51 37.55 0.24
C VAL A 113 10.31 38.46 1.14
N GLU A 114 11.58 38.72 0.82
CA GLU A 114 12.49 39.50 1.67
C GLU A 114 11.94 40.92 1.86
N GLU A 115 11.50 41.53 0.75
CA GLU A 115 10.90 42.87 0.77
C GLU A 115 9.57 42.89 1.51
N ALA A 116 8.69 41.90 1.27
CA ALA A 116 7.40 41.80 1.93
C ALA A 116 7.53 41.64 3.47
N VAL A 117 8.45 40.78 3.93
CA VAL A 117 8.72 40.62 5.36
C VAL A 117 9.29 41.88 5.97
N SER A 118 10.22 42.54 5.29
CA SER A 118 10.81 43.81 5.75
C SER A 118 9.77 44.91 5.91
N VAL A 119 8.93 45.10 4.91
CA VAL A 119 7.87 46.14 4.88
C VAL A 119 6.84 45.89 5.99
N LEU A 120 6.40 44.65 6.17
CA LEU A 120 5.43 44.30 7.22
C LEU A 120 6.04 44.45 8.62
N ASN A 121 7.27 44.04 8.85
CA ASN A 121 7.93 44.24 10.13
C ASN A 121 8.15 45.73 10.46
N ASN A 122 8.36 46.57 9.45
CA ASN A 122 8.46 47.99 9.65
C ASN A 122 7.09 48.65 9.92
N GLU A 123 6.03 48.24 9.22
CA GLU A 123 4.66 48.76 9.42
C GLU A 123 4.14 48.44 10.83
N PHE A 124 4.46 47.25 11.36
CA PHE A 124 4.02 46.81 12.70
C PHE A 124 5.12 46.91 13.76
N LYS A 125 6.14 47.75 13.55
CA LYS A 125 7.30 47.84 14.42
C LYS A 125 6.95 48.15 15.89
N ASN A 126 5.99 49.02 16.12
CA ASN A 126 5.57 49.40 17.47
C ASN A 126 4.91 48.22 18.18
N GLU A 127 3.97 47.55 17.52
CA GLU A 127 3.25 46.42 18.08
C GLU A 127 4.19 45.22 18.32
N ILE A 128 5.21 45.05 17.51
CA ILE A 128 6.24 44.04 17.72
C ILE A 128 7.13 44.38 18.91
N THR A 129 7.53 45.65 19.04
CA THR A 129 8.35 46.13 20.16
C THR A 129 7.60 46.01 21.50
N ASP A 130 6.30 46.29 21.50
CA ASP A 130 5.44 46.17 22.67
C ASP A 130 5.03 44.73 22.98
N GLY A 131 5.43 43.74 22.19
CA GLY A 131 5.09 42.33 22.34
C GLY A 131 3.64 41.98 22.00
N ALA A 132 2.92 42.89 21.37
CA ALA A 132 1.51 42.74 20.95
C ALA A 132 1.37 41.93 19.65
N MET A 133 2.42 41.90 18.82
CA MET A 133 2.56 41.10 17.59
C MET A 133 3.92 40.40 17.55
N PHE A 134 3.97 39.27 16.85
CA PHE A 134 5.22 38.57 16.61
C PHE A 134 5.90 39.10 15.34
N PRO A 135 7.25 39.09 15.28
CA PRO A 135 7.95 39.39 14.03
C PRO A 135 7.48 38.47 12.90
N MET A 136 7.23 39.04 11.73
CA MET A 136 6.81 38.28 10.58
C MET A 136 7.98 37.48 10.01
N HIS A 137 7.69 36.26 9.65
CA HIS A 137 8.59 35.37 8.93
C HIS A 137 7.85 34.68 7.80
N ALA A 138 8.58 34.20 6.81
CA ALA A 138 8.01 33.52 5.67
C ALA A 138 8.38 32.04 5.67
N GLU A 139 7.44 31.21 5.22
CA GLU A 139 7.69 29.81 4.83
C GLU A 139 7.81 29.75 3.32
N CYS A 140 9.00 29.35 2.81
CA CYS A 140 9.34 29.22 1.39
C CYS A 140 9.31 27.75 0.93
N GLY A 141 9.59 27.51 -0.36
CA GLY A 141 9.59 26.16 -0.93
C GLY A 141 8.18 25.57 -1.07
N LEU A 142 7.20 26.41 -1.32
CA LEU A 142 5.79 26.07 -1.41
C LEU A 142 5.25 26.23 -2.84
N ALA A 143 4.11 25.59 -3.08
CA ALA A 143 3.33 25.73 -4.29
C ALA A 143 1.84 25.90 -3.96
N THR A 144 1.19 26.83 -4.65
CA THR A 144 -0.27 27.01 -4.58
C THR A 144 -0.94 26.25 -5.70
N ILE A 145 -1.96 25.49 -5.38
CA ILE A 145 -2.78 24.75 -6.35
C ILE A 145 -4.22 25.24 -6.21
N ALA A 146 -4.89 25.42 -7.35
CA ALA A 146 -6.31 25.75 -7.38
C ALA A 146 -7.09 24.74 -8.20
N ILE A 147 -8.16 24.21 -7.65
CA ILE A 147 -9.22 23.59 -8.44
C ILE A 147 -10.22 24.67 -8.84
N VAL A 148 -10.50 24.71 -10.14
CA VAL A 148 -11.35 25.75 -10.72
C VAL A 148 -12.59 25.11 -11.30
N GLY A 149 -13.73 25.70 -11.00
CA GLY A 149 -15.02 25.16 -11.45
C GLY A 149 -16.15 26.16 -11.31
N GLU A 150 -17.36 25.69 -11.53
CA GLU A 150 -18.58 26.47 -11.41
C GLU A 150 -19.62 25.67 -10.64
N ASN A 151 -20.47 26.35 -9.89
CA ASN A 151 -21.49 25.74 -9.05
C ASN A 151 -20.93 24.77 -7.97
N MET A 152 -19.67 24.88 -7.58
CA MET A 152 -19.07 24.05 -6.53
C MET A 152 -19.82 24.19 -5.20
N LYS A 153 -20.42 25.34 -4.93
CA LYS A 153 -21.27 25.68 -3.80
C LYS A 153 -22.54 24.80 -3.69
N HIS A 154 -23.08 24.39 -4.82
CA HIS A 154 -24.26 23.53 -4.87
C HIS A 154 -23.91 22.05 -5.06
N ALA A 155 -22.64 21.73 -5.27
CA ALA A 155 -22.15 20.38 -5.43
C ALA A 155 -21.54 19.87 -4.12
N ALA A 156 -22.34 19.22 -3.29
CA ALA A 156 -21.88 18.66 -2.03
C ALA A 156 -20.72 17.69 -2.22
N GLY A 157 -19.77 17.71 -1.28
CA GLY A 157 -18.67 16.76 -1.23
C GLY A 157 -17.40 17.14 -2.02
N ILE A 158 -17.37 18.23 -2.80
CA ILE A 158 -16.18 18.63 -3.57
C ILE A 158 -14.97 18.86 -2.66
N ALA A 159 -15.13 19.67 -1.60
CA ALA A 159 -14.06 19.94 -0.65
C ALA A 159 -13.64 18.64 0.09
N GLY A 160 -14.60 17.82 0.50
CA GLY A 160 -14.33 16.51 1.10
C GLY A 160 -13.54 15.59 0.16
N LYS A 161 -13.90 15.53 -1.12
CA LYS A 161 -13.18 14.76 -2.14
C LYS A 161 -11.76 15.32 -2.35
N LEU A 162 -11.60 16.65 -2.42
CA LEU A 162 -10.31 17.32 -2.56
C LEU A 162 -9.36 16.96 -1.42
N PHE A 163 -9.73 17.32 -0.19
CA PHE A 163 -8.85 17.12 0.97
C PHE A 163 -8.69 15.64 1.34
N GLY A 164 -9.73 14.82 1.14
CA GLY A 164 -9.64 13.37 1.32
C GLY A 164 -8.69 12.70 0.32
N THR A 165 -8.65 13.17 -0.93
CA THR A 165 -7.71 12.67 -1.95
C THR A 165 -6.27 13.01 -1.58
N LEU A 166 -6.01 14.25 -1.18
CA LEU A 166 -4.68 14.69 -0.74
C LEU A 166 -4.22 13.93 0.50
N GLY A 167 -5.07 13.84 1.53
CA GLY A 167 -4.76 13.16 2.79
C GLY A 167 -4.43 11.68 2.61
N ARG A 168 -5.25 10.94 1.85
CA ARG A 168 -4.98 9.52 1.54
C ARG A 168 -3.69 9.32 0.74
N SER A 169 -3.27 10.34 0.00
CA SER A 169 -2.00 10.33 -0.74
C SER A 169 -0.80 10.80 0.09
N GLY A 170 -1.00 11.07 1.39
CA GLY A 170 0.04 11.53 2.30
C GLY A 170 0.49 12.97 2.05
N ILE A 171 -0.39 13.79 1.48
CA ILE A 171 -0.09 15.20 1.16
C ILE A 171 -0.74 16.09 2.21
N SER A 172 0.09 16.85 2.95
CA SER A 172 -0.37 17.84 3.92
C SER A 172 -0.69 19.15 3.22
N VAL A 173 -1.85 19.73 3.55
CA VAL A 173 -2.24 21.07 3.14
C VAL A 173 -1.82 22.06 4.23
N ILE A 174 -1.02 23.07 3.85
CA ILE A 174 -0.45 24.05 4.76
C ILE A 174 -1.45 25.20 5.02
N ALA A 175 -2.07 25.69 3.94
CA ALA A 175 -3.10 26.72 3.99
C ALA A 175 -4.14 26.46 2.91
N CYS A 176 -5.37 26.96 3.10
CA CYS A 176 -6.41 26.90 2.09
C CYS A 176 -7.27 28.18 2.10
N ALA A 177 -7.83 28.52 0.95
CA ALA A 177 -8.77 29.60 0.79
C ALA A 177 -9.89 29.19 -0.17
N GLN A 178 -11.13 29.43 0.24
CA GLN A 178 -12.32 29.24 -0.58
C GLN A 178 -13.27 30.44 -0.35
N GLY A 179 -13.56 31.18 -1.41
CA GLY A 179 -14.47 32.31 -1.33
C GLY A 179 -15.94 31.90 -1.51
N ALA A 180 -16.85 32.78 -1.11
CA ALA A 180 -18.28 32.55 -1.28
C ALA A 180 -18.76 32.56 -2.76
N SER A 181 -17.98 33.09 -3.69
CA SER A 181 -18.23 33.04 -5.14
C SER A 181 -17.96 31.65 -5.73
N GLU A 182 -17.10 30.87 -5.07
CA GLU A 182 -16.84 29.44 -5.29
C GLU A 182 -16.49 29.03 -6.72
N THR A 183 -15.75 29.88 -7.39
CA THR A 183 -15.15 29.57 -8.69
C THR A 183 -13.81 28.84 -8.57
N ASN A 184 -13.18 28.88 -7.38
CA ASN A 184 -11.99 28.12 -7.06
C ASN A 184 -11.90 27.73 -5.59
N ILE A 185 -11.15 26.66 -5.32
CA ILE A 185 -10.61 26.32 -4.00
C ILE A 185 -9.11 26.28 -4.16
N SER A 186 -8.41 27.20 -3.50
CA SER A 186 -6.97 27.31 -3.52
C SER A 186 -6.37 26.75 -2.26
N PHE A 187 -5.25 26.03 -2.37
CA PHE A 187 -4.54 25.49 -1.22
C PHE A 187 -3.04 25.42 -1.49
N VAL A 188 -2.26 25.39 -0.42
CA VAL A 188 -0.81 25.42 -0.45
C VAL A 188 -0.24 24.10 0.05
N VAL A 189 0.73 23.57 -0.67
CA VAL A 189 1.50 22.38 -0.34
C VAL A 189 2.99 22.64 -0.47
N LYS A 190 3.87 21.78 0.08
CA LYS A 190 5.30 21.83 -0.23
C LYS A 190 5.54 21.58 -1.71
N SER A 191 6.52 22.27 -2.30
CA SER A 191 6.85 22.16 -3.74
C SER A 191 7.16 20.73 -4.17
N ASP A 192 7.77 19.91 -3.31
CA ASP A 192 8.06 18.50 -3.57
C ASP A 192 6.81 17.67 -3.86
N TYR A 193 5.67 18.07 -3.29
CA TYR A 193 4.39 17.41 -3.51
C TYR A 193 3.56 18.00 -4.65
N LEU A 194 4.00 19.06 -5.31
CA LEU A 194 3.22 19.71 -6.37
C LEU A 194 2.79 18.73 -7.46
N ARG A 195 3.74 18.02 -8.06
CA ARG A 195 3.44 17.06 -9.14
C ARG A 195 2.52 15.94 -8.69
N LYS A 196 2.75 15.40 -7.51
CA LYS A 196 1.90 14.35 -6.93
C LYS A 196 0.49 14.87 -6.70
N SER A 197 0.34 16.07 -6.12
CA SER A 197 -0.96 16.71 -5.89
C SER A 197 -1.75 16.90 -7.19
N LEU A 198 -1.11 17.45 -8.23
CA LEU A 198 -1.76 17.63 -9.53
C LEU A 198 -2.26 16.31 -10.11
N ASN A 199 -1.45 15.25 -10.05
CA ASN A 199 -1.81 13.94 -10.60
C ASN A 199 -2.98 13.31 -9.83
N VAL A 200 -2.93 13.26 -8.48
CA VAL A 200 -4.01 12.64 -7.69
C VAL A 200 -5.33 13.37 -7.82
N LEU A 201 -5.28 14.71 -7.94
CA LEU A 201 -6.47 15.51 -8.13
C LEU A 201 -7.03 15.38 -9.55
N HIS A 202 -6.14 15.37 -10.56
CA HIS A 202 -6.56 15.15 -11.94
C HIS A 202 -7.27 13.81 -12.08
N ASP A 203 -6.67 12.74 -11.56
CA ASP A 203 -7.29 11.41 -11.56
C ASP A 203 -8.62 11.40 -10.82
N SER A 204 -8.66 12.01 -9.65
CA SER A 204 -9.87 12.03 -8.83
C SER A 204 -11.02 12.79 -9.49
N PHE A 205 -10.77 13.92 -10.16
CA PHE A 205 -11.82 14.78 -10.69
C PHE A 205 -12.13 14.58 -12.18
N PHE A 206 -11.15 14.16 -12.98
CA PHE A 206 -11.29 14.08 -14.44
C PHE A 206 -11.20 12.67 -15.01
N LEU A 207 -10.32 11.83 -14.48
CA LEU A 207 -10.12 10.44 -14.92
C LEU A 207 -10.90 9.44 -14.09
N SER A 208 -11.88 9.88 -13.32
CA SER A 208 -12.63 9.07 -12.36
C SER A 208 -13.39 7.86 -12.94
N GLU A 209 -13.28 7.58 -14.24
CA GLU A 209 -13.76 6.33 -14.82
C GLU A 209 -12.90 5.14 -14.41
N TYR A 210 -11.60 5.37 -14.10
CA TYR A 210 -10.67 4.31 -13.73
C TYR A 210 -9.96 4.62 -12.42
N LYS A 211 -9.97 3.67 -11.50
CA LYS A 211 -9.06 3.68 -10.34
C LYS A 211 -7.72 3.13 -10.80
N VAL A 212 -6.62 3.82 -10.50
CA VAL A 212 -5.27 3.38 -10.86
C VAL A 212 -4.52 2.91 -9.62
N LEU A 213 -3.94 1.71 -9.66
CA LEU A 213 -2.94 1.24 -8.71
C LEU A 213 -1.59 1.14 -9.42
N ASN A 214 -0.56 1.74 -8.83
CA ASN A 214 0.80 1.73 -9.36
C ASN A 214 1.62 0.66 -8.64
N LEU A 215 2.01 -0.39 -9.34
CA LEU A 215 2.61 -1.59 -8.78
C LEU A 215 4.13 -1.59 -8.99
N PHE A 216 4.86 -1.84 -7.90
CA PHE A 216 6.29 -2.12 -7.89
C PHE A 216 6.47 -3.60 -7.51
N ILE A 217 6.78 -4.46 -8.47
CA ILE A 217 6.88 -5.91 -8.28
C ILE A 217 8.35 -6.29 -8.08
N CYS A 218 8.68 -6.78 -6.89
CA CYS A 218 10.00 -7.26 -6.53
C CYS A 218 10.02 -8.79 -6.49
N GLY A 219 10.90 -9.40 -7.28
CA GLY A 219 11.00 -10.84 -7.47
C GLY A 219 10.21 -11.33 -8.69
N VAL A 220 10.91 -11.67 -9.76
CA VAL A 220 10.35 -12.19 -11.02
C VAL A 220 10.63 -13.69 -11.20
N GLY A 221 10.79 -14.40 -10.09
CA GLY A 221 10.89 -15.84 -10.06
C GLY A 221 9.55 -16.53 -10.32
N THR A 222 9.40 -17.73 -9.76
CA THR A 222 8.23 -18.59 -9.99
C THR A 222 6.89 -17.92 -9.66
N VAL A 223 6.78 -17.22 -8.52
CA VAL A 223 5.53 -16.55 -8.11
C VAL A 223 5.36 -15.22 -8.84
N GLY A 224 6.38 -14.35 -8.82
CA GLY A 224 6.26 -13.02 -9.42
C GLY A 224 6.09 -13.06 -10.95
N GLY A 225 6.73 -13.99 -11.65
CA GLY A 225 6.51 -14.20 -13.08
C GLY A 225 5.06 -14.59 -13.39
N LYS A 226 4.46 -15.49 -12.58
CA LYS A 226 3.04 -15.86 -12.71
C LYS A 226 2.10 -14.73 -12.34
N LEU A 227 2.47 -13.88 -11.38
CA LEU A 227 1.69 -12.69 -11.06
C LEU A 227 1.64 -11.70 -12.23
N ILE A 228 2.78 -11.42 -12.87
CA ILE A 228 2.85 -10.54 -14.04
C ILE A 228 2.00 -11.09 -15.17
N GLU A 229 2.06 -12.41 -15.42
CA GLU A 229 1.23 -13.10 -16.42
C GLU A 229 -0.28 -12.93 -16.10
N GLN A 230 -0.69 -13.10 -14.84
CA GLN A 230 -2.08 -12.93 -14.42
C GLN A 230 -2.55 -11.48 -14.56
N ILE A 231 -1.72 -10.50 -14.16
CA ILE A 231 -2.03 -9.07 -14.33
C ILE A 231 -2.26 -8.76 -15.82
N LYS A 232 -1.37 -9.23 -16.69
CA LYS A 232 -1.49 -9.05 -18.13
C LYS A 232 -2.79 -9.64 -18.69
N ASN A 233 -3.10 -10.88 -18.33
CA ASN A 233 -4.27 -11.61 -18.82
C ASN A 233 -5.59 -10.97 -18.35
N GLN A 234 -5.60 -10.37 -17.13
CA GLN A 234 -6.79 -9.76 -16.55
C GLN A 234 -6.95 -8.26 -16.88
N TYR A 235 -5.95 -7.65 -17.52
CA TYR A 235 -5.90 -6.21 -17.72
C TYR A 235 -7.14 -5.63 -18.39
N ALA A 236 -7.57 -6.22 -19.52
CA ALA A 236 -8.74 -5.76 -20.29
C ALA A 236 -10.03 -5.91 -19.50
N ASP A 237 -10.24 -7.06 -18.84
CA ASP A 237 -11.43 -7.34 -18.04
C ASP A 237 -11.53 -6.40 -16.82
N LEU A 238 -10.42 -6.12 -16.15
CA LEU A 238 -10.38 -5.17 -15.03
C LEU A 238 -10.70 -3.74 -15.47
N MET A 239 -10.19 -3.34 -16.61
CA MET A 239 -10.50 -2.02 -17.19
C MET A 239 -12.00 -1.90 -17.53
N GLU A 240 -12.59 -2.92 -18.12
CA GLU A 240 -13.98 -2.89 -18.54
C GLU A 240 -14.97 -3.03 -17.37
N ARG A 241 -14.81 -4.09 -16.56
CA ARG A 241 -15.76 -4.45 -15.50
C ARG A 241 -15.60 -3.66 -14.22
N SER A 242 -14.36 -3.47 -13.78
CA SER A 242 -14.06 -2.88 -12.45
C SER A 242 -13.61 -1.44 -12.54
N LYS A 243 -13.46 -0.89 -13.75
CA LYS A 243 -12.87 0.42 -13.97
C LYS A 243 -11.55 0.58 -13.22
N LEU A 244 -10.73 -0.48 -13.21
CA LEU A 244 -9.46 -0.55 -12.51
C LEU A 244 -8.31 -0.72 -13.49
N LYS A 245 -7.32 0.17 -13.43
CA LYS A 245 -6.04 0.06 -14.14
C LYS A 245 -4.95 -0.38 -13.17
N LEU A 246 -4.38 -1.55 -13.40
CA LEU A 246 -3.15 -1.99 -12.74
C LEU A 246 -1.96 -1.52 -13.58
N ASN A 247 -1.25 -0.50 -13.11
CA ASN A 247 -0.11 0.10 -13.79
C ASN A 247 1.18 -0.41 -13.18
N VAL A 248 1.89 -1.31 -13.84
CA VAL A 248 3.19 -1.82 -13.35
C VAL A 248 4.27 -0.79 -13.70
N VAL A 249 4.75 -0.07 -12.69
CA VAL A 249 5.70 1.04 -12.82
C VAL A 249 7.12 0.67 -12.39
N GLY A 250 7.29 -0.48 -11.76
CA GLY A 250 8.61 -1.01 -11.39
C GLY A 250 8.61 -2.53 -11.35
N ILE A 251 9.67 -3.12 -11.88
CA ILE A 251 9.94 -4.57 -11.79
C ILE A 251 11.39 -4.75 -11.38
N ALA A 252 11.62 -5.63 -10.39
CA ALA A 252 12.96 -5.94 -9.92
C ALA A 252 13.20 -7.46 -9.79
N SER A 253 14.38 -7.87 -10.16
CA SER A 253 14.96 -9.19 -9.87
C SER A 253 16.05 -9.06 -8.80
N SER A 254 16.72 -10.16 -8.45
CA SER A 254 17.90 -10.12 -7.57
C SER A 254 19.12 -9.42 -8.19
N LYS A 255 19.09 -9.11 -9.49
CA LYS A 255 20.24 -8.52 -10.21
C LYS A 255 19.94 -7.15 -10.77
N ASN A 256 18.78 -6.95 -11.34
CA ASN A 256 18.41 -5.75 -12.09
C ASN A 256 17.04 -5.24 -11.67
N ALA A 257 16.83 -3.91 -11.82
CA ALA A 257 15.55 -3.26 -11.62
C ALA A 257 15.28 -2.26 -12.73
N ILE A 258 14.01 -2.21 -13.19
CA ILE A 258 13.54 -1.26 -14.20
C ILE A 258 12.35 -0.47 -13.64
N PHE A 259 12.31 0.82 -13.93
CA PHE A 259 11.25 1.72 -13.49
C PHE A 259 10.79 2.60 -14.65
N ASN A 260 9.48 2.73 -14.79
CA ASN A 260 8.85 3.66 -15.73
C ASN A 260 7.57 4.22 -15.12
N ARG A 261 7.52 5.53 -14.93
CA ARG A 261 6.38 6.21 -14.29
C ARG A 261 5.06 6.03 -15.05
N ASP A 262 5.12 5.91 -16.37
CA ASP A 262 3.94 5.80 -17.22
C ASP A 262 3.45 4.35 -17.38
N GLY A 263 4.23 3.40 -16.87
CA GLY A 263 3.99 1.96 -16.93
C GLY A 263 5.00 1.23 -17.81
N LEU A 264 5.23 -0.03 -17.49
CA LEU A 264 6.12 -0.94 -18.21
C LEU A 264 5.35 -1.77 -19.22
N ASP A 265 5.97 -2.06 -20.35
CA ASP A 265 5.47 -3.07 -21.29
C ASP A 265 5.69 -4.48 -20.75
N LEU A 266 4.59 -5.14 -20.37
CA LEU A 266 4.64 -6.48 -19.78
C LEU A 266 4.89 -7.61 -20.81
N GLU A 267 4.90 -7.31 -22.11
CA GLU A 267 5.28 -8.29 -23.15
C GLU A 267 6.80 -8.49 -23.16
N ASN A 268 7.56 -7.42 -23.08
CA ASN A 268 9.01 -7.42 -23.28
C ASN A 268 9.80 -7.14 -22.00
N TYR A 269 9.14 -7.02 -20.85
CA TYR A 269 9.76 -6.58 -19.59
C TYR A 269 11.01 -7.38 -19.21
N TYR A 270 11.05 -8.67 -19.53
CA TYR A 270 12.17 -9.56 -19.12
C TYR A 270 13.47 -9.21 -19.83
N GLU A 271 13.41 -8.89 -21.13
CA GLU A 271 14.60 -8.49 -21.91
C GLU A 271 15.04 -7.05 -21.56
N GLU A 272 14.09 -6.17 -21.26
CA GLU A 272 14.39 -4.82 -20.80
C GLU A 272 15.02 -4.83 -19.40
N LEU A 273 14.50 -5.67 -18.50
CA LEU A 273 15.01 -5.84 -17.14
C LEU A 273 16.48 -6.28 -17.13
N LYS A 274 16.88 -7.20 -18.03
CA LYS A 274 18.29 -7.65 -18.14
C LYS A 274 19.27 -6.54 -18.47
N LYS A 275 18.82 -5.49 -19.15
CA LYS A 275 19.64 -4.36 -19.61
C LYS A 275 19.54 -3.13 -18.70
N SER A 276 18.76 -3.23 -17.61
CA SER A 276 18.43 -2.12 -16.75
C SER A 276 19.43 -1.97 -15.57
N ILE A 277 19.14 -1.07 -14.63
CA ILE A 277 20.05 -0.72 -13.55
C ILE A 277 20.22 -1.88 -12.54
N PRO A 278 21.38 -1.97 -11.85
CA PRO A 278 21.56 -2.94 -10.78
C PRO A 278 20.50 -2.81 -9.69
N SER A 279 20.00 -3.94 -9.19
CA SER A 279 19.02 -4.00 -8.10
C SER A 279 19.73 -4.20 -6.77
N THR A 280 19.60 -3.21 -5.87
CA THR A 280 19.91 -3.36 -4.44
C THR A 280 18.72 -2.87 -3.62
N PRO A 281 18.60 -3.24 -2.33
CA PRO A 281 17.53 -2.75 -1.48
C PRO A 281 17.44 -1.22 -1.45
N GLU A 282 18.59 -0.53 -1.40
CA GLU A 282 18.67 0.94 -1.40
C GLU A 282 18.15 1.52 -2.72
N VAL A 283 18.61 0.98 -3.85
CA VAL A 283 18.15 1.42 -5.19
C VAL A 283 16.65 1.24 -5.32
N LEU A 284 16.09 0.11 -4.84
CA LEU A 284 14.65 -0.13 -4.85
C LEU A 284 13.90 0.92 -4.04
N ARG A 285 14.28 1.11 -2.77
CA ARG A 285 13.67 2.09 -1.88
C ARG A 285 13.73 3.49 -2.49
N ASP A 286 14.94 3.93 -2.84
CA ASP A 286 15.17 5.31 -3.26
C ASP A 286 14.49 5.61 -4.60
N SER A 287 14.46 4.66 -5.54
CA SER A 287 13.72 4.80 -6.79
C SER A 287 12.21 4.91 -6.58
N ILE A 288 11.63 4.04 -5.73
CA ILE A 288 10.20 4.07 -5.41
C ILE A 288 9.82 5.41 -4.76
N LEU A 289 10.61 5.86 -3.78
CA LEU A 289 10.35 7.11 -3.07
C LEU A 289 10.55 8.33 -3.98
N ALA A 290 11.60 8.35 -4.80
CA ALA A 290 11.86 9.44 -5.75
C ALA A 290 10.78 9.56 -6.84
N MET A 291 10.19 8.45 -7.28
CA MET A 291 9.07 8.48 -8.20
C MET A 291 7.84 9.18 -7.61
N ASN A 292 7.63 9.10 -6.31
CA ASN A 292 6.58 9.78 -5.56
C ASN A 292 5.21 9.70 -6.27
N ILE A 293 4.77 8.50 -6.62
CA ILE A 293 3.51 8.25 -7.33
C ILE A 293 2.42 7.91 -6.30
N PHE A 294 1.20 8.39 -6.56
CA PHE A 294 0.04 8.06 -5.73
C PHE A 294 -0.43 6.60 -5.90
N ASN A 295 -1.22 6.09 -4.95
CA ASN A 295 -1.71 4.71 -4.97
C ASN A 295 -0.61 3.67 -5.28
N SER A 296 0.56 3.88 -4.71
CA SER A 296 1.71 2.99 -4.86
C SER A 296 1.56 1.75 -4.02
N VAL A 297 1.82 0.60 -4.62
CA VAL A 297 1.80 -0.71 -3.97
C VAL A 297 3.10 -1.43 -4.27
N PHE A 298 3.87 -1.73 -3.23
CA PHE A 298 5.04 -2.58 -3.33
C PHE A 298 4.62 -4.03 -3.13
N VAL A 299 4.97 -4.89 -4.09
CA VAL A 299 4.61 -6.30 -4.10
C VAL A 299 5.87 -7.14 -4.00
N ASP A 300 6.09 -7.76 -2.85
CA ASP A 300 7.27 -8.61 -2.61
C ASP A 300 6.96 -10.09 -2.85
N CYS A 301 7.49 -10.61 -3.96
CA CYS A 301 7.47 -12.03 -4.33
C CYS A 301 8.84 -12.70 -4.10
N THR A 302 9.69 -12.16 -3.21
CA THR A 302 11.00 -12.70 -2.88
C THR A 302 10.98 -13.51 -1.57
N ALA A 303 12.13 -14.06 -1.21
CA ALA A 303 12.43 -14.62 0.11
C ALA A 303 13.60 -13.86 0.78
N SER A 304 13.90 -12.62 0.34
CA SER A 304 15.02 -11.81 0.84
C SER A 304 14.66 -11.10 2.14
N LYS A 305 15.56 -11.20 3.12
CA LYS A 305 15.46 -10.47 4.38
C LYS A 305 15.69 -8.98 4.18
N GLU A 306 16.59 -8.63 3.27
CA GLU A 306 16.95 -7.25 2.94
C GLU A 306 15.77 -6.52 2.28
N VAL A 307 15.02 -7.20 1.41
CA VAL A 307 13.80 -6.64 0.79
C VAL A 307 12.71 -6.45 1.84
N ALA A 308 12.50 -7.43 2.73
CA ALA A 308 11.52 -7.32 3.81
C ALA A 308 11.82 -6.15 4.77
N ALA A 309 13.09 -5.80 4.97
CA ALA A 309 13.51 -4.66 5.80
C ALA A 309 13.09 -3.29 5.23
N LEU A 310 12.73 -3.21 3.94
CA LEU A 310 12.27 -1.96 3.32
C LEU A 310 10.84 -1.58 3.72
N TYR A 311 10.03 -2.52 4.20
CA TYR A 311 8.58 -2.32 4.39
C TYR A 311 8.26 -1.15 5.30
N GLN A 312 9.00 -0.98 6.41
CA GLN A 312 8.76 0.12 7.35
C GLN A 312 8.91 1.48 6.65
N SER A 313 10.00 1.67 5.92
CA SER A 313 10.25 2.92 5.18
C SER A 313 9.19 3.16 4.09
N LEU A 314 8.78 2.12 3.36
CA LEU A 314 7.76 2.23 2.32
C LEU A 314 6.39 2.62 2.90
N LEU A 315 5.97 1.98 3.98
CA LEU A 315 4.71 2.30 4.68
C LEU A 315 4.72 3.74 5.23
N GLU A 316 5.84 4.20 5.80
CA GLU A 316 6.02 5.58 6.29
C GLU A 316 5.86 6.63 5.18
N HIS A 317 6.13 6.25 3.93
CA HIS A 317 5.98 7.12 2.75
C HIS A 317 4.72 6.84 1.92
N ASN A 318 3.68 6.28 2.56
CA ASN A 318 2.37 6.02 1.96
C ASN A 318 2.39 5.04 0.78
N VAL A 319 3.32 4.09 0.78
CA VAL A 319 3.35 2.96 -0.15
C VAL A 319 2.75 1.74 0.56
N SER A 320 1.67 1.19 0.03
CA SER A 320 1.10 -0.07 0.53
C SER A 320 2.04 -1.24 0.24
N VAL A 321 2.05 -2.24 1.11
CA VAL A 321 2.92 -3.43 0.96
C VAL A 321 2.08 -4.69 0.89
N ILE A 322 2.33 -5.50 -0.13
CA ILE A 322 1.80 -6.85 -0.29
C ILE A 322 2.98 -7.82 -0.32
N ALA A 323 2.99 -8.80 0.57
CA ALA A 323 4.13 -9.70 0.73
C ALA A 323 3.74 -11.18 0.61
N ALA A 324 4.32 -11.86 -0.37
CA ALA A 324 4.43 -13.32 -0.34
C ALA A 324 5.61 -13.75 0.55
N ASN A 325 6.53 -12.86 0.84
CA ASN A 325 7.65 -13.04 1.73
C ASN A 325 7.20 -13.10 3.20
N LYS A 326 7.46 -14.23 3.85
CA LYS A 326 7.01 -14.50 5.23
C LYS A 326 7.85 -13.81 6.31
N ILE A 327 9.04 -13.30 5.95
CA ILE A 327 10.05 -12.88 6.94
C ILE A 327 9.52 -11.76 7.84
N ALA A 328 8.92 -10.72 7.29
CA ALA A 328 8.42 -9.60 8.07
C ALA A 328 7.28 -10.00 9.02
N ALA A 329 6.33 -10.79 8.54
CA ALA A 329 5.16 -11.22 9.34
C ALA A 329 5.52 -12.24 10.42
N SER A 330 6.61 -13.02 10.25
CA SER A 330 7.12 -13.99 11.22
C SER A 330 8.39 -13.53 11.97
N SER A 331 8.83 -12.27 11.80
CA SER A 331 9.93 -11.67 12.56
C SER A 331 9.57 -11.46 14.03
N GLU A 332 10.41 -10.80 14.81
CA GLU A 332 10.08 -10.41 16.18
C GLU A 332 8.74 -9.67 16.24
N TYR A 333 7.95 -9.93 17.28
CA TYR A 333 6.58 -9.40 17.41
C TYR A 333 6.53 -7.88 17.32
N GLU A 334 7.48 -7.20 17.96
CA GLU A 334 7.58 -5.73 17.94
C GLU A 334 7.71 -5.18 16.52
N ASN A 335 8.50 -5.83 15.67
CA ASN A 335 8.65 -5.43 14.28
C ASN A 335 7.35 -5.64 13.47
N TYR A 336 6.73 -6.81 13.63
CA TYR A 336 5.43 -7.10 13.02
C TYR A 336 4.36 -6.08 13.45
N GLU A 337 4.26 -5.82 14.76
CA GLU A 337 3.29 -4.87 15.32
C GLU A 337 3.54 -3.44 14.82
N LYS A 338 4.81 -3.03 14.74
CA LYS A 338 5.21 -1.72 14.22
C LYS A 338 4.76 -1.54 12.77
N LEU A 339 4.95 -2.53 11.90
CA LEU A 339 4.51 -2.50 10.51
C LEU A 339 2.98 -2.34 10.41
N LYS A 340 2.21 -3.12 11.19
CA LYS A 340 0.74 -3.03 11.24
C LYS A 340 0.28 -1.65 11.73
N LYS A 341 0.86 -1.12 12.80
CA LYS A 341 0.55 0.21 13.34
C LYS A 341 0.88 1.32 12.34
N THR A 342 2.04 1.25 11.70
CA THR A 342 2.45 2.24 10.68
C THR A 342 1.47 2.24 9.50
N ALA A 343 1.08 1.07 9.02
CA ALA A 343 0.10 0.96 7.93
C ALA A 343 -1.22 1.65 8.28
N ILE A 344 -1.75 1.40 9.49
CA ILE A 344 -3.00 2.04 9.98
C ILE A 344 -2.82 3.55 10.09
N GLN A 345 -1.75 4.03 10.72
CA GLN A 345 -1.49 5.46 10.92
C GLN A 345 -1.34 6.23 9.61
N ARG A 346 -0.76 5.60 8.58
CA ARG A 346 -0.56 6.19 7.26
C ARG A 346 -1.74 6.00 6.31
N GLY A 347 -2.76 5.24 6.70
CA GLY A 347 -3.90 4.92 5.83
C GLY A 347 -3.53 4.08 4.61
N VAL A 348 -2.47 3.26 4.73
CA VAL A 348 -2.03 2.29 3.73
C VAL A 348 -2.22 0.87 4.25
N VAL A 349 -2.00 -0.14 3.42
CA VAL A 349 -2.19 -1.54 3.81
C VAL A 349 -0.89 -2.31 3.83
N PHE A 350 -0.78 -3.22 4.81
CA PHE A 350 0.20 -4.30 4.84
C PHE A 350 -0.55 -5.63 4.79
N ARG A 351 -0.50 -6.32 3.63
CA ARG A 351 -1.20 -7.59 3.36
C ARG A 351 -0.20 -8.70 3.05
N PHE A 352 -0.47 -9.90 3.56
CA PHE A 352 0.41 -11.06 3.42
C PHE A 352 -0.38 -12.38 3.48
N GLU A 353 -1.56 -12.44 2.85
CA GLU A 353 -2.43 -13.62 2.81
C GLU A 353 -1.67 -14.89 2.41
N THR A 354 -0.82 -14.77 1.40
CA THR A 354 -0.10 -15.91 0.82
C THR A 354 1.03 -16.45 1.68
N ASN A 355 1.28 -15.85 2.84
CA ASN A 355 2.25 -16.36 3.79
C ASN A 355 1.79 -17.68 4.42
N VAL A 356 0.47 -17.95 4.43
CA VAL A 356 -0.11 -19.21 4.92
C VAL A 356 -1.14 -19.73 3.93
N GLY A 357 -0.97 -20.97 3.48
CA GLY A 357 -1.96 -21.65 2.63
C GLY A 357 -2.01 -21.17 1.17
N ALA A 358 -0.94 -20.58 0.67
CA ALA A 358 -0.85 -20.04 -0.71
C ALA A 358 -1.99 -19.07 -1.04
N GLY A 359 -2.95 -19.45 -1.88
CA GLY A 359 -4.10 -18.61 -2.26
C GLY A 359 -5.36 -18.83 -1.40
N LEU A 360 -5.30 -19.67 -0.36
CA LEU A 360 -6.44 -19.88 0.53
C LEU A 360 -6.73 -18.63 1.38
N PRO A 361 -7.99 -18.22 1.54
CA PRO A 361 -8.38 -17.03 2.29
C PRO A 361 -8.38 -17.29 3.82
N ILE A 362 -7.21 -17.50 4.42
CA ILE A 362 -7.07 -17.88 5.83
C ILE A 362 -6.92 -16.65 6.71
N ILE A 363 -5.91 -15.80 6.41
CA ILE A 363 -5.60 -14.59 7.18
C ILE A 363 -6.74 -13.58 7.07
N GLY A 364 -7.26 -13.39 5.88
CA GLY A 364 -8.43 -12.53 5.64
C GLY A 364 -9.63 -12.98 6.47
N THR A 365 -9.95 -14.28 6.47
CA THR A 365 -11.05 -14.85 7.26
C THR A 365 -10.84 -14.63 8.77
N ILE A 366 -9.63 -14.86 9.29
CA ILE A 366 -9.32 -14.60 10.70
C ILE A 366 -9.54 -13.12 11.04
N ASN A 367 -9.08 -12.21 10.18
CA ASN A 367 -9.26 -10.78 10.38
C ASN A 367 -10.73 -10.36 10.33
N ASP A 368 -11.52 -10.90 9.40
CA ASP A 368 -12.95 -10.59 9.28
C ASP A 368 -13.73 -11.07 10.52
N LEU A 369 -13.45 -12.27 11.00
CA LEU A 369 -14.03 -12.80 12.25
C LEU A 369 -13.71 -11.88 13.44
N ARG A 370 -12.44 -11.51 13.62
CA ARG A 370 -12.02 -10.62 14.72
C ARG A 370 -12.60 -9.22 14.59
N ASN A 371 -12.57 -8.64 13.41
CA ASN A 371 -13.11 -7.30 13.16
C ASN A 371 -14.62 -7.24 13.38
N SER A 372 -15.33 -8.36 13.19
CA SER A 372 -16.76 -8.49 13.49
C SER A 372 -17.05 -8.85 14.97
N GLY A 373 -16.02 -8.84 15.84
CA GLY A 373 -16.15 -9.06 17.28
C GLY A 373 -16.14 -10.54 17.70
N ASP A 374 -15.76 -11.46 16.81
CA ASP A 374 -15.54 -12.87 17.18
C ASP A 374 -14.14 -13.05 17.80
N LYS A 375 -13.97 -14.15 18.55
CA LYS A 375 -12.71 -14.49 19.18
C LYS A 375 -12.24 -15.86 18.73
N ILE A 376 -11.03 -15.92 18.19
CA ILE A 376 -10.41 -17.19 17.83
C ILE A 376 -9.94 -17.88 19.11
N LEU A 377 -10.48 -19.05 19.40
CA LEU A 377 -10.16 -19.86 20.59
C LEU A 377 -9.06 -20.87 20.29
N LYS A 378 -9.18 -21.56 19.13
CA LYS A 378 -8.25 -22.61 18.72
C LYS A 378 -8.05 -22.58 17.20
N ILE A 379 -6.84 -22.85 16.78
CA ILE A 379 -6.49 -23.14 15.38
C ILE A 379 -5.81 -24.51 15.35
N GLU A 380 -6.28 -25.39 14.49
CA GLU A 380 -5.62 -26.65 14.17
C GLU A 380 -5.37 -26.69 12.68
N ALA A 381 -4.14 -26.99 12.25
CA ALA A 381 -3.82 -26.90 10.84
C ALA A 381 -2.76 -27.89 10.37
N VAL A 382 -2.93 -28.41 9.16
CA VAL A 382 -1.87 -29.08 8.39
C VAL A 382 -1.39 -28.09 7.33
N LEU A 383 -0.20 -27.53 7.53
CA LEU A 383 0.32 -26.38 6.76
C LEU A 383 1.53 -26.72 5.87
N SER A 384 1.99 -27.97 5.86
CA SER A 384 3.08 -28.43 5.03
C SER A 384 2.59 -29.48 4.01
N GLY A 385 2.59 -29.10 2.74
CA GLY A 385 2.30 -30.06 1.65
C GLY A 385 3.32 -31.20 1.59
N THR A 386 4.58 -30.92 1.83
CA THR A 386 5.68 -31.91 1.86
C THR A 386 5.44 -32.95 2.93
N LEU A 387 5.20 -32.51 4.18
CA LEU A 387 4.98 -33.45 5.30
C LEU A 387 3.66 -34.20 5.15
N ASN A 388 2.61 -33.57 4.64
CA ASN A 388 1.36 -34.26 4.35
C ASN A 388 1.55 -35.35 3.28
N PHE A 389 2.30 -35.06 2.23
CA PHE A 389 2.65 -36.05 1.20
C PHE A 389 3.44 -37.23 1.81
N ILE A 390 4.47 -36.98 2.62
CA ILE A 390 5.29 -38.00 3.25
C ILE A 390 4.40 -38.95 4.09
N PHE A 391 3.55 -38.39 4.97
CA PHE A 391 2.69 -39.20 5.85
C PHE A 391 1.48 -39.83 5.15
N ASN A 392 1.14 -39.42 3.95
CA ASN A 392 0.18 -40.14 3.09
C ASN A 392 0.84 -41.26 2.28
N ALA A 393 2.11 -41.15 1.93
CA ALA A 393 2.82 -42.11 1.08
C ALA A 393 3.46 -43.28 1.88
N ILE A 394 3.75 -43.07 3.17
CA ILE A 394 4.33 -44.11 4.03
C ILE A 394 3.41 -45.33 4.12
N SER A 395 3.97 -46.51 3.88
CA SER A 395 3.22 -47.77 3.88
C SER A 395 4.12 -48.95 4.25
N SER A 396 3.58 -50.15 4.34
CA SER A 396 4.35 -51.40 4.56
C SER A 396 5.36 -51.69 3.44
N VAL A 397 5.17 -51.08 2.24
CA VAL A 397 6.02 -51.28 1.05
C VAL A 397 6.96 -50.09 0.83
N VAL A 398 6.60 -48.91 1.30
CA VAL A 398 7.37 -47.67 1.11
C VAL A 398 7.76 -47.13 2.51
N PRO A 399 9.01 -47.38 2.93
CA PRO A 399 9.48 -46.93 4.24
C PRO A 399 9.62 -45.41 4.34
N PHE A 400 9.75 -44.87 5.54
CA PHE A 400 9.83 -43.44 5.80
C PHE A 400 10.94 -42.76 4.99
N SER A 401 12.15 -43.33 4.96
CA SER A 401 13.27 -42.76 4.23
C SER A 401 13.01 -42.66 2.72
N GLU A 402 12.30 -43.64 2.16
CA GLU A 402 11.93 -43.63 0.75
C GLU A 402 10.82 -42.62 0.45
N THR A 403 9.86 -42.43 1.36
CA THR A 403 8.84 -41.38 1.17
C THR A 403 9.44 -39.99 1.15
N VAL A 404 10.47 -39.72 1.96
CA VAL A 404 11.22 -38.45 1.92
C VAL A 404 11.95 -38.29 0.58
N ARG A 405 12.53 -39.38 0.02
CA ARG A 405 13.18 -39.38 -1.29
C ARG A 405 12.17 -39.10 -2.40
N LEU A 406 11.04 -39.78 -2.39
CA LEU A 406 9.95 -39.58 -3.34
C LEU A 406 9.39 -38.16 -3.29
N ALA A 407 9.28 -37.55 -2.10
CA ALA A 407 8.87 -36.15 -1.96
C ALA A 407 9.83 -35.21 -2.70
N LYS A 408 11.14 -35.45 -2.59
CA LYS A 408 12.16 -34.68 -3.31
C LYS A 408 12.08 -34.90 -4.83
N GLU A 409 12.00 -36.14 -5.29
CA GLU A 409 11.92 -36.48 -6.71
C GLU A 409 10.69 -35.90 -7.41
N LYS A 410 9.56 -35.84 -6.70
CA LYS A 410 8.31 -35.25 -7.18
C LYS A 410 8.26 -33.73 -7.03
N GLY A 411 9.30 -33.09 -6.47
CA GLY A 411 9.38 -31.64 -6.31
C GLY A 411 8.47 -31.09 -5.20
N TYR A 412 8.03 -31.91 -4.26
CA TYR A 412 7.28 -31.47 -3.09
C TYR A 412 8.18 -30.95 -1.97
N SER A 413 9.44 -31.41 -1.90
CA SER A 413 10.42 -31.04 -0.88
C SER A 413 11.43 -30.02 -1.43
N GLU A 414 11.95 -29.20 -0.54
CA GLU A 414 13.12 -28.35 -0.80
C GLU A 414 14.33 -29.20 -1.25
N PRO A 415 15.32 -28.63 -1.93
CA PRO A 415 16.53 -29.33 -2.33
C PRO A 415 17.23 -30.04 -1.17
N ASP A 416 17.19 -29.45 0.02
CA ASP A 416 17.56 -30.08 1.30
C ASP A 416 16.30 -30.39 2.13
N PRO A 417 15.85 -31.64 2.20
CA PRO A 417 14.63 -32.02 2.88
C PRO A 417 14.67 -31.80 4.39
N ARG A 418 15.86 -31.57 4.98
CA ARG A 418 15.97 -31.19 6.41
C ARG A 418 15.23 -29.91 6.71
N ILE A 419 15.13 -28.98 5.75
CA ILE A 419 14.37 -27.73 5.91
C ILE A 419 12.89 -28.04 6.18
N ASP A 420 12.29 -28.94 5.37
CA ASP A 420 10.90 -29.36 5.55
C ASP A 420 10.70 -30.16 6.85
N LEU A 421 11.59 -31.14 7.10
CA LEU A 421 11.50 -32.03 8.26
C LEU A 421 11.76 -31.31 9.59
N SER A 422 12.42 -30.15 9.60
CA SER A 422 12.61 -29.31 10.78
C SER A 422 11.31 -28.65 11.27
N GLY A 423 10.27 -28.60 10.43
CA GLY A 423 9.02 -27.96 10.73
C GLY A 423 9.07 -26.43 10.79
N MET A 424 10.21 -25.78 10.47
CA MET A 424 10.39 -24.34 10.63
C MET A 424 9.42 -23.50 9.78
N ASP A 425 9.07 -23.95 8.57
CA ASP A 425 8.06 -23.27 7.76
C ASP A 425 6.67 -23.33 8.41
N VAL A 426 6.33 -24.48 9.02
CA VAL A 426 5.07 -24.65 9.76
C VAL A 426 5.04 -23.79 11.01
N ILE A 427 6.16 -23.68 11.74
CA ILE A 427 6.30 -22.81 12.91
C ILE A 427 6.07 -21.35 12.52
N ARG A 428 6.72 -20.85 11.47
CA ARG A 428 6.52 -19.49 10.96
C ARG A 428 5.07 -19.22 10.58
N LYS A 429 4.42 -20.16 9.90
CA LYS A 429 3.00 -20.06 9.54
C LYS A 429 2.11 -20.02 10.77
N LEU A 430 2.36 -20.86 11.78
CA LEU A 430 1.61 -20.87 13.03
C LEU A 430 1.75 -19.55 13.78
N VAL A 431 2.97 -19.01 13.87
CA VAL A 431 3.23 -17.70 14.49
C VAL A 431 2.42 -16.60 13.79
N ILE A 432 2.40 -16.58 12.46
CA ILE A 432 1.61 -15.61 11.68
C ILE A 432 0.11 -15.75 12.00
N LEU A 433 -0.44 -16.97 11.96
CA LEU A 433 -1.85 -17.21 12.27
C LEU A 433 -2.21 -16.81 13.69
N SER A 434 -1.33 -17.12 14.65
CA SER A 434 -1.53 -16.80 16.07
C SER A 434 -1.57 -15.30 16.30
N ARG A 435 -0.69 -14.54 15.64
CA ARG A 435 -0.64 -13.07 15.69
C ARG A 435 -1.89 -12.45 15.09
N GLU A 436 -2.31 -12.93 13.92
CA GLU A 436 -3.56 -12.47 13.29
C GLU A 436 -4.80 -12.87 14.10
N ALA A 437 -4.74 -14.00 14.85
CA ALA A 437 -5.77 -14.38 15.82
C ALA A 437 -5.76 -13.52 17.10
N GLY A 438 -4.76 -12.66 17.29
CA GLY A 438 -4.68 -11.70 18.41
C GLY A 438 -3.80 -12.14 19.57
N TYR A 439 -3.01 -13.18 19.39
CA TYR A 439 -2.09 -13.67 20.42
C TYR A 439 -0.67 -13.17 20.14
N ARG A 440 0.02 -12.76 21.20
CA ARG A 440 1.45 -12.44 21.11
C ARG A 440 2.25 -13.74 21.20
N VAL A 441 2.87 -14.14 20.11
CA VAL A 441 3.64 -15.39 19.98
C VAL A 441 4.94 -15.11 19.23
N GLU A 442 6.04 -15.65 19.75
CA GLU A 442 7.34 -15.71 19.08
C GLU A 442 7.61 -17.13 18.55
N GLN A 443 8.60 -17.28 17.67
CA GLN A 443 8.95 -18.60 17.13
C GLN A 443 9.51 -19.53 18.22
N GLU A 444 10.12 -18.96 19.23
CA GLU A 444 10.69 -19.65 20.40
C GLU A 444 9.62 -20.15 21.36
N ASP A 445 8.44 -19.53 21.38
CA ASP A 445 7.29 -19.93 22.23
C ASP A 445 6.60 -21.19 21.72
N VAL A 446 6.87 -21.61 20.47
CA VAL A 446 6.21 -22.76 19.86
C VAL A 446 6.84 -24.05 20.38
N GLU A 447 6.06 -24.85 21.09
CA GLU A 447 6.45 -26.20 21.51
C GLU A 447 6.67 -27.11 20.29
N LYS A 448 7.84 -27.75 20.23
CA LYS A 448 8.30 -28.52 19.07
C LYS A 448 8.31 -30.02 19.41
N ASN A 449 7.29 -30.73 18.97
CA ASN A 449 7.21 -32.20 19.09
C ASN A 449 7.61 -32.84 17.76
N LEU A 450 8.90 -32.70 17.41
CA LEU A 450 9.44 -33.18 16.14
C LEU A 450 9.61 -34.68 16.13
N PHE A 451 9.47 -35.27 14.95
CA PHE A 451 9.52 -36.72 14.74
C PHE A 451 10.88 -37.21 14.19
N VAL A 452 11.77 -36.31 13.83
CA VAL A 452 13.16 -36.59 13.44
C VAL A 452 14.08 -36.04 14.53
N PRO A 453 14.97 -36.85 15.13
CA PRO A 453 15.88 -36.38 16.17
C PRO A 453 16.86 -35.34 15.68
N ASP A 454 17.25 -34.39 16.53
CA ASP A 454 18.14 -33.26 16.20
C ASP A 454 19.49 -33.70 15.61
N SER A 455 19.99 -34.87 15.99
CA SER A 455 21.25 -35.43 15.46
C SER A 455 21.22 -35.71 13.95
N PHE A 456 20.04 -35.80 13.35
CA PHE A 456 19.89 -36.00 11.89
C PHE A 456 20.06 -34.71 11.12
N PHE A 457 19.84 -33.56 11.72
CA PHE A 457 20.00 -32.25 11.08
C PHE A 457 21.46 -31.78 11.02
N GLN A 458 22.37 -32.49 11.71
CA GLN A 458 23.80 -32.17 11.76
C GLN A 458 24.59 -32.92 10.66
N GLY A 459 25.67 -32.29 10.17
CA GLY A 459 26.54 -32.85 9.14
C GLY A 459 26.11 -32.50 7.70
N SER A 460 26.71 -33.20 6.74
CA SER A 460 26.41 -33.00 5.32
C SER A 460 25.05 -33.57 4.92
N LEU A 461 24.55 -33.18 3.75
CA LEU A 461 23.32 -33.75 3.17
C LEU A 461 23.51 -35.26 2.89
N ASP A 462 24.71 -35.68 2.48
CA ASP A 462 25.04 -37.10 2.26
C ASP A 462 25.00 -37.90 3.56
N ASP A 463 25.45 -37.33 4.67
CA ASP A 463 25.35 -37.98 5.98
C ASP A 463 23.90 -38.12 6.43
N PHE A 464 23.08 -37.13 6.15
CA PHE A 464 21.64 -37.20 6.41
C PHE A 464 21.01 -38.38 5.64
N TRP A 465 21.24 -38.49 4.33
CA TRP A 465 20.69 -39.59 3.52
C TRP A 465 21.18 -40.98 3.97
N LYS A 466 22.41 -41.10 4.46
CA LYS A 466 22.93 -42.35 5.05
C LYS A 466 22.32 -42.71 6.39
N LYS A 467 21.96 -41.70 7.18
CA LYS A 467 21.36 -41.89 8.51
C LYS A 467 19.87 -42.15 8.46
N LEU A 468 19.13 -41.56 7.52
CA LEU A 468 17.68 -41.53 7.47
C LEU A 468 17.03 -42.92 7.54
N PRO A 469 17.54 -43.99 6.86
CA PRO A 469 16.98 -45.34 6.95
C PRO A 469 16.99 -45.97 8.35
N LYS A 470 17.76 -45.44 9.29
CA LYS A 470 17.76 -45.90 10.67
C LYS A 470 16.43 -45.66 11.40
N LEU A 471 15.62 -44.72 10.88
CA LEU A 471 14.30 -44.41 11.41
C LEU A 471 13.20 -45.33 10.87
N ASP A 472 13.45 -46.06 9.78
CA ASP A 472 12.42 -46.82 9.06
C ASP A 472 11.74 -47.89 9.95
N ALA A 473 12.52 -48.61 10.75
CA ALA A 473 12.00 -49.66 11.64
C ALA A 473 11.06 -49.10 12.72
N ASP A 474 11.41 -47.93 13.31
CA ASP A 474 10.60 -47.26 14.32
C ASP A 474 9.30 -46.72 13.73
N PHE A 475 9.40 -46.08 12.55
CA PHE A 475 8.22 -45.59 11.83
C PHE A 475 7.28 -46.73 11.43
N GLU A 476 7.82 -47.85 10.92
CA GLU A 476 6.99 -49.00 10.55
C GLU A 476 6.30 -49.66 11.76
N ALA A 477 6.99 -49.77 12.89
CA ALA A 477 6.38 -50.28 14.12
C ALA A 477 5.20 -49.40 14.58
N LYS A 478 5.40 -48.09 14.63
CA LYS A 478 4.36 -47.12 14.99
C LYS A 478 3.22 -47.10 13.96
N ARG A 479 3.54 -47.17 12.65
CA ARG A 479 2.54 -47.22 11.58
C ARG A 479 1.59 -48.42 11.74
N LYS A 480 2.13 -49.61 12.02
CA LYS A 480 1.33 -50.81 12.29
C LYS A 480 0.36 -50.64 13.45
N THR A 481 0.78 -49.98 14.54
CA THR A 481 -0.08 -49.65 15.66
C THR A 481 -1.23 -48.74 15.24
N LEU A 482 -0.94 -47.70 14.44
CA LEU A 482 -1.96 -46.78 13.94
C LEU A 482 -2.95 -47.44 12.99
N ASP A 483 -2.49 -48.35 12.13
CA ASP A 483 -3.37 -49.12 11.25
C ASP A 483 -4.38 -49.98 12.05
N LEU A 484 -3.93 -50.61 13.13
CA LEU A 484 -4.81 -51.38 14.04
C LEU A 484 -5.85 -50.48 14.74
N GLU A 485 -5.48 -49.23 15.02
CA GLU A 485 -6.37 -48.24 15.65
C GLU A 485 -7.19 -47.44 14.61
N HIS A 486 -7.07 -47.72 13.32
CA HIS A 486 -7.66 -46.97 12.22
C HIS A 486 -7.28 -45.47 12.24
N LYS A 487 -6.04 -45.16 12.64
CA LYS A 487 -5.52 -43.79 12.71
C LYS A 487 -4.49 -43.49 11.61
N ARG A 488 -4.30 -42.23 11.33
CA ARG A 488 -3.29 -41.74 10.38
C ARG A 488 -2.43 -40.63 10.99
N TRP A 489 -1.19 -40.52 10.57
CA TRP A 489 -0.33 -39.41 10.97
C TRP A 489 -0.66 -38.14 10.24
N ARG A 490 -0.63 -37.06 10.99
CA ARG A 490 -0.61 -35.67 10.44
C ARG A 490 0.37 -34.84 11.24
N PHE A 491 1.13 -34.00 10.55
CA PHE A 491 1.96 -32.99 11.20
C PHE A 491 1.10 -31.75 11.42
N VAL A 492 0.69 -31.54 12.65
CA VAL A 492 -0.32 -30.54 13.02
C VAL A 492 0.33 -29.36 13.72
N ALA A 493 -0.06 -28.17 13.31
CA ALA A 493 0.18 -26.91 14.00
C ALA A 493 -1.06 -26.56 14.83
N THR A 494 -0.88 -26.28 16.11
CA THR A 494 -1.98 -25.99 17.05
C THR A 494 -1.74 -24.69 17.78
N LEU A 495 -2.74 -23.82 17.79
CA LEU A 495 -2.92 -22.73 18.74
C LEU A 495 -4.14 -23.07 19.59
N ASP A 496 -4.01 -23.08 20.91
CA ASP A 496 -5.13 -23.33 21.84
C ASP A 496 -5.00 -22.42 23.07
N GLY A 497 -5.93 -21.47 23.22
CA GLY A 497 -5.91 -20.53 24.33
C GLY A 497 -4.61 -19.74 24.49
N GLY A 498 -3.89 -19.49 23.40
CA GLY A 498 -2.60 -18.78 23.37
C GLY A 498 -1.37 -19.69 23.47
N LYS A 499 -1.52 -20.97 23.73
CA LYS A 499 -0.44 -21.96 23.65
C LYS A 499 -0.28 -22.47 22.24
N THR A 500 0.96 -22.57 21.78
CA THR A 500 1.29 -22.97 20.41
C THR A 500 2.18 -24.20 20.40
N SER A 501 1.87 -25.14 19.52
CA SER A 501 2.68 -26.34 19.35
C SER A 501 2.65 -26.82 17.89
N VAL A 502 3.71 -27.50 17.48
CA VAL A 502 3.77 -28.26 16.23
C VAL A 502 4.24 -29.67 16.51
N GLY A 503 3.63 -30.65 15.87
CA GLY A 503 4.05 -32.04 16.08
C GLY A 503 3.28 -33.05 15.27
N LEU A 504 3.81 -34.28 15.26
CA LEU A 504 3.18 -35.42 14.63
C LEU A 504 2.07 -35.96 15.51
N GLN A 505 0.85 -35.95 15.01
CA GLN A 505 -0.33 -36.43 15.71
C GLN A 505 -0.98 -37.60 14.98
N ALA A 506 -1.59 -38.52 15.76
CA ALA A 506 -2.41 -39.62 15.25
C ALA A 506 -3.88 -39.18 15.24
N VAL A 507 -4.50 -39.10 14.06
CA VAL A 507 -5.90 -38.69 13.90
C VAL A 507 -6.77 -39.85 13.47
N GLY A 508 -7.95 -40.00 14.10
CA GLY A 508 -8.95 -41.02 13.80
C GLY A 508 -9.89 -40.62 12.65
N PRO A 509 -10.77 -41.56 12.20
CA PRO A 509 -11.67 -41.34 11.05
C PRO A 509 -12.64 -40.17 11.19
N GLU A 510 -13.04 -39.82 12.41
CA GLU A 510 -13.94 -38.69 12.69
C GLU A 510 -13.24 -37.33 12.57
N HIS A 511 -11.91 -37.29 12.59
CA HIS A 511 -11.18 -36.03 12.53
C HIS A 511 -11.11 -35.51 11.08
N PRO A 512 -11.39 -34.22 10.79
CA PRO A 512 -11.36 -33.68 9.43
C PRO A 512 -10.03 -33.88 8.69
N PHE A 513 -8.91 -34.04 9.44
CA PHE A 513 -7.60 -34.27 8.83
C PHE A 513 -7.38 -35.70 8.34
N TYR A 514 -8.22 -36.64 8.73
CA TYR A 514 -8.03 -38.07 8.41
C TYR A 514 -7.97 -38.32 6.91
N ASN A 515 -8.87 -37.69 6.13
CA ASN A 515 -8.98 -37.85 4.68
C ASN A 515 -8.23 -36.77 3.88
N LEU A 516 -7.30 -36.05 4.52
CA LEU A 516 -6.52 -35.05 3.83
C LEU A 516 -5.51 -35.71 2.87
N GLU A 517 -5.78 -35.65 1.59
CA GLU A 517 -4.99 -36.30 0.54
C GLU A 517 -3.90 -35.38 -0.04
N GLY A 518 -2.88 -36.01 -0.67
CA GLY A 518 -1.83 -35.37 -1.45
C GLY A 518 -1.01 -34.37 -0.63
N SER A 519 -0.82 -33.17 -1.18
CA SER A 519 -0.09 -32.06 -0.57
C SER A 519 -1.01 -30.92 -0.12
N ASN A 520 -2.29 -31.19 0.06
CA ASN A 520 -3.27 -30.18 0.47
C ASN A 520 -3.01 -29.66 1.88
N ASN A 521 -3.38 -28.41 2.12
CA ASN A 521 -3.44 -27.79 3.45
C ASN A 521 -4.89 -27.77 3.93
N ILE A 522 -5.05 -27.81 5.25
CA ILE A 522 -6.33 -27.65 5.92
C ILE A 522 -6.15 -26.86 7.20
N VAL A 523 -7.08 -25.96 7.49
CA VAL A 523 -7.13 -25.16 8.71
C VAL A 523 -8.51 -25.25 9.31
N LEU A 524 -8.59 -25.57 10.59
CA LEU A 524 -9.80 -25.51 11.40
C LEU A 524 -9.71 -24.30 12.33
N LEU A 525 -10.72 -23.46 12.30
CA LEU A 525 -10.86 -22.29 13.15
C LEU A 525 -12.01 -22.54 14.14
N THR A 526 -11.69 -22.74 15.41
CA THR A 526 -12.67 -22.77 16.50
C THR A 526 -12.76 -21.38 17.10
N THR A 527 -13.94 -20.78 17.08
CA THR A 527 -14.18 -19.43 17.58
C THR A 527 -15.28 -19.43 18.63
N GLU A 528 -15.59 -18.29 19.25
CA GLU A 528 -16.74 -18.19 20.14
C GLU A 528 -18.06 -18.48 19.41
N ARG A 529 -18.18 -18.08 18.13
CA ARG A 529 -19.38 -18.33 17.29
C ARG A 529 -19.40 -19.74 16.68
N TYR A 530 -18.24 -20.23 16.29
CA TYR A 530 -18.06 -21.55 15.65
C TYR A 530 -17.37 -22.53 16.61
N LYS A 531 -17.97 -22.74 17.78
CA LYS A 531 -17.39 -23.57 18.84
C LYS A 531 -17.69 -25.06 18.66
N GLU A 532 -18.93 -25.39 18.35
CA GLU A 532 -19.39 -26.78 18.17
C GLU A 532 -19.03 -27.31 16.78
N TYR A 533 -19.09 -26.44 15.78
CA TYR A 533 -18.76 -26.72 14.38
C TYR A 533 -17.68 -25.78 13.91
N PRO A 534 -16.39 -26.12 14.07
CA PRO A 534 -15.29 -25.29 13.64
C PRO A 534 -15.36 -24.99 12.14
N MET A 535 -15.02 -23.76 11.76
CA MET A 535 -14.90 -23.37 10.36
C MET A 535 -13.71 -24.09 9.73
N MET A 536 -13.88 -24.67 8.54
CA MET A 536 -12.85 -25.42 7.84
C MET A 536 -12.49 -24.75 6.52
N ILE A 537 -11.18 -24.54 6.28
CA ILE A 537 -10.64 -24.03 5.02
C ILE A 537 -9.64 -25.06 4.50
N GLN A 538 -9.88 -25.62 3.31
CA GLN A 538 -9.06 -26.67 2.72
C GLN A 538 -8.80 -26.42 1.25
N GLY A 539 -7.58 -26.75 0.78
CA GLY A 539 -7.21 -26.68 -0.63
C GLY A 539 -5.71 -26.76 -0.85
N TYR A 540 -5.26 -26.35 -2.03
CA TYR A 540 -3.84 -26.32 -2.35
C TYR A 540 -3.09 -25.32 -1.49
N GLY A 541 -2.14 -25.81 -0.69
CA GLY A 541 -1.31 -24.99 0.21
C GLY A 541 0.00 -24.49 -0.40
N ALA A 542 0.26 -24.83 -1.68
CA ALA A 542 1.44 -24.43 -2.44
C ALA A 542 1.12 -24.42 -3.94
N GLY A 543 2.01 -23.81 -4.71
CA GLY A 543 1.93 -23.73 -6.17
C GLY A 543 2.06 -22.30 -6.67
N ALA A 544 2.90 -22.10 -7.69
CA ALA A 544 3.22 -20.78 -8.20
C ALA A 544 1.99 -19.98 -8.63
N SER A 545 1.11 -20.61 -9.40
CA SER A 545 -0.10 -19.96 -9.93
C SER A 545 -1.12 -19.61 -8.83
N VAL A 546 -1.28 -20.51 -7.85
CA VAL A 546 -2.20 -20.32 -6.72
C VAL A 546 -1.68 -19.24 -5.79
N THR A 547 -0.37 -19.23 -5.50
CA THR A 547 0.25 -18.18 -4.68
C THR A 547 0.18 -16.82 -5.39
N ALA A 548 0.48 -16.78 -6.70
CA ALA A 548 0.33 -15.56 -7.49
C ALA A 548 -1.10 -15.03 -7.49
N ALA A 549 -2.10 -15.91 -7.58
CA ALA A 549 -3.51 -15.53 -7.49
C ALA A 549 -3.88 -14.95 -6.10
N GLY A 550 -3.30 -15.48 -5.02
CA GLY A 550 -3.48 -14.92 -3.68
C GLY A 550 -2.84 -13.52 -3.52
N VAL A 551 -1.65 -13.31 -4.09
CA VAL A 551 -1.03 -11.97 -4.18
C VAL A 551 -1.90 -11.03 -4.99
N PHE A 552 -2.42 -11.50 -6.13
CA PHE A 552 -3.33 -10.74 -6.97
C PHE A 552 -4.62 -10.36 -6.22
N ALA A 553 -5.20 -11.28 -5.46
CA ALA A 553 -6.38 -11.01 -4.62
C ALA A 553 -6.09 -9.91 -3.57
N ASN A 554 -4.89 -9.91 -2.97
CA ASN A 554 -4.46 -8.83 -2.08
C ASN A 554 -4.36 -7.47 -2.81
N ILE A 555 -3.87 -7.45 -4.06
CA ILE A 555 -3.88 -6.22 -4.88
C ILE A 555 -5.32 -5.74 -5.11
N MET A 556 -6.22 -6.66 -5.47
CA MET A 556 -7.62 -6.34 -5.69
C MET A 556 -8.32 -5.82 -4.43
N SER A 557 -7.97 -6.32 -3.25
CA SER A 557 -8.52 -5.83 -1.97
C SER A 557 -8.18 -4.35 -1.71
N ILE A 558 -7.00 -3.87 -2.17
CA ILE A 558 -6.64 -2.45 -2.11
C ILE A 558 -7.52 -1.62 -3.06
N ALA A 559 -7.84 -2.18 -4.22
CA ALA A 559 -8.67 -1.49 -5.20
C ALA A 559 -10.11 -1.25 -4.69
N ASN A 560 -10.60 -2.08 -3.81
CA ASN A 560 -11.97 -2.02 -3.30
C ASN A 560 -12.14 -1.14 -2.05
N ILE A 561 -11.07 -0.54 -1.51
CA ILE A 561 -11.09 0.35 -0.33
C ILE A 561 -11.46 1.80 -0.72
#